data_ceacdeab6854b5d51ce5962e55ff2418
#
_entry.id   ceacdeab6854b5d51ce5962e55ff2418
#
_cell.length_a   1.000
_cell.length_b   1.000
_cell.length_c   1.000
_cell.angle_alpha   90.00
_cell.angle_beta   90.00
_cell.angle_gamma   90.00
#
_symmetry.space_group_name_H-M   'P 1'
#
loop_
_entity.id
_entity.type
_entity.pdbx_description
1 polymer ?
#
loop_
_entity_poly.entity_id
_entity_poly.type
_entity_poly.pdbx_seq_one_letter_code
_entity_poly.pdbx_strand_id
1 'polypeptide(L)'
;MARVNRQILLKKRPVGVPTAEDFEAVDGAVGTPGAGEVLLRNLYLSIDPAIRGWMSDARSYLPPIQIGEPIRSGTLSQIVESNAEGWPVGQIVQALAAWESYSVASSRSLHGRVQTIEGIPLPAMLSVLGGTGLTAYFGLLHVGQPKEGETVLVSAAAGGVGSIVGQIAKVQGCRAVGLTGSDEKCAWLIDELGYDAAINYKTANLRVAFKEACPDGIDVFFDSVGGEILNTVLARLNYHGRIAVCGAISQINEAELPPGPSNYLQLLAKSARMEGFTTLDFARQYDEARMQLAHWIREGKIRYRDDIVEGLDKAPSHLLRLFSGEHRGKLMVKLADAEV
;
A
#
# COMPACT_ATOMS: atom_id res chain seq x y z
N MET A 1 32.15 16.49 10.19
CA MET A 1 31.02 17.42 10.11
C MET A 1 29.86 16.85 10.89
N ALA A 2 29.09 17.67 11.62
CA ALA A 2 27.88 17.17 12.30
C ALA A 2 26.88 16.68 11.22
N ARG A 3 26.23 15.55 11.49
CA ARG A 3 25.15 15.04 10.65
C ARG A 3 23.97 16.01 10.70
N VAL A 4 23.36 16.29 9.56
CA VAL A 4 22.15 17.12 9.44
C VAL A 4 20.95 16.21 9.20
N ASN A 5 19.86 16.43 9.92
CA ASN A 5 18.59 15.73 9.70
C ASN A 5 17.69 16.59 8.80
N ARG A 6 17.65 16.28 7.50
CA ARG A 6 16.67 16.85 6.57
C ARG A 6 15.33 16.22 6.86
N GLN A 7 14.26 17.02 7.02
CA GLN A 7 12.92 16.57 7.40
C GLN A 7 11.86 17.24 6.54
N ILE A 8 10.75 16.54 6.28
CA ILE A 8 9.53 17.11 5.69
C ILE A 8 8.42 17.06 6.74
N LEU A 9 8.02 18.23 7.21
CA LEU A 9 7.03 18.40 8.26
C LEU A 9 5.63 18.61 7.69
N LEU A 10 4.59 18.23 8.44
CA LEU A 10 3.23 18.67 8.20
C LEU A 10 3.11 20.14 8.63
N LYS A 11 3.02 21.07 7.68
CA LYS A 11 2.91 22.52 7.94
C LYS A 11 1.49 22.93 8.29
N LYS A 12 0.53 22.38 7.58
CA LYS A 12 -0.92 22.57 7.82
C LYS A 12 -1.69 21.32 7.40
N ARG A 13 -2.89 21.15 7.94
CA ARG A 13 -3.75 20.01 7.54
C ARG A 13 -4.33 20.25 6.15
N PRO A 14 -4.17 19.31 5.20
CA PRO A 14 -4.74 19.45 3.87
C PRO A 14 -6.27 19.43 3.91
N VAL A 15 -6.88 20.34 3.15
CA VAL A 15 -8.31 20.31 2.83
C VAL A 15 -8.44 19.85 1.38
N GLY A 16 -9.11 18.74 1.16
CA GLY A 16 -9.10 18.10 -0.16
C GLY A 16 -7.78 17.38 -0.49
N VAL A 17 -7.38 17.40 -1.76
CA VAL A 17 -6.09 16.85 -2.21
C VAL A 17 -4.96 17.69 -1.61
N PRO A 18 -3.93 17.08 -0.98
CA PRO A 18 -2.78 17.81 -0.47
C PRO A 18 -2.09 18.65 -1.56
N THR A 19 -1.46 19.72 -1.14
CA THR A 19 -0.67 20.61 -2.00
C THR A 19 0.75 20.74 -1.44
N ALA A 20 1.68 21.30 -2.21
CA ALA A 20 3.04 21.55 -1.75
C ALA A 20 3.07 22.47 -0.51
N GLU A 21 2.07 23.36 -0.34
CA GLU A 21 1.96 24.28 0.78
C GLU A 21 1.63 23.62 2.12
N ASP A 22 1.16 22.37 2.11
CA ASP A 22 0.84 21.62 3.31
C ASP A 22 2.09 21.03 3.99
N PHE A 23 3.24 21.11 3.31
CA PHE A 23 4.52 20.57 3.75
C PHE A 23 5.55 21.66 3.94
N GLU A 24 6.50 21.40 4.85
CA GLU A 24 7.65 22.27 5.09
C GLU A 24 8.92 21.44 5.18
N ALA A 25 9.92 21.79 4.37
CA ALA A 25 11.23 21.16 4.41
C ALA A 25 12.16 21.93 5.35
N VAL A 26 12.72 21.25 6.34
CA VAL A 26 13.62 21.86 7.34
C VAL A 26 14.88 21.02 7.51
N ASP A 27 15.95 21.68 7.95
CA ASP A 27 17.19 21.04 8.41
C ASP A 27 17.27 21.15 9.92
N GLY A 28 17.41 20.01 10.59
CA GLY A 28 17.47 19.92 12.05
C GLY A 28 18.71 19.17 12.52
N ALA A 29 18.84 19.08 13.83
CA ALA A 29 19.86 18.24 14.45
C ALA A 29 19.44 16.74 14.39
N VAL A 30 20.41 15.86 14.23
CA VAL A 30 20.19 14.43 14.39
C VAL A 30 19.98 14.12 15.87
N GLY A 31 18.88 13.43 16.20
CA GLY A 31 18.59 13.01 17.57
C GLY A 31 19.60 11.97 18.09
N THR A 32 19.71 11.86 19.39
CA THR A 32 20.57 10.84 20.07
C THR A 32 19.64 9.77 20.67
N PRO A 33 19.86 8.47 20.40
CA PRO A 33 19.02 7.42 20.94
C PRO A 33 19.23 7.26 22.46
N GLY A 34 18.12 7.19 23.21
CA GLY A 34 18.09 6.87 24.62
C GLY A 34 18.17 5.35 24.87
N ALA A 35 18.04 4.94 26.15
CA ALA A 35 18.03 3.52 26.51
C ALA A 35 16.89 2.75 25.84
N GLY A 36 17.18 1.65 25.15
CA GLY A 36 16.23 0.85 24.39
C GLY A 36 15.86 1.43 23.03
N GLU A 37 16.54 2.48 22.58
CA GLU A 37 16.34 3.13 21.29
C GLU A 37 17.52 2.92 20.36
N VAL A 38 17.26 3.15 19.07
CA VAL A 38 18.25 3.13 18.00
C VAL A 38 18.14 4.40 17.17
N LEU A 39 19.25 4.83 16.58
CA LEU A 39 19.26 5.84 15.54
C LEU A 39 19.26 5.13 14.18
N LEU A 40 18.26 5.42 13.40
CA LEU A 40 18.03 4.92 12.07
C LEU A 40 18.52 5.95 11.04
N ARG A 41 19.29 5.52 10.06
CA ARG A 41 19.47 6.23 8.79
C ARG A 41 18.47 5.69 7.81
N ASN A 42 17.52 6.50 7.37
CA ASN A 42 16.48 6.09 6.43
C ASN A 42 17.05 5.93 5.03
N LEU A 43 16.85 4.76 4.42
CA LEU A 43 17.32 4.42 3.09
C LEU A 43 16.23 4.60 2.05
N TYR A 44 15.01 4.10 2.37
CA TYR A 44 13.83 4.21 1.52
C TYR A 44 12.61 4.56 2.35
N LEU A 45 11.74 5.38 1.78
CA LEU A 45 10.42 5.71 2.31
C LEU A 45 9.34 5.10 1.41
N SER A 46 8.32 4.52 2.05
CA SER A 46 7.09 4.08 1.38
C SER A 46 6.15 5.27 1.18
N ILE A 47 5.59 5.42 0.00
CA ILE A 47 4.53 6.38 -0.27
C ILE A 47 3.21 5.63 -0.39
N ASP A 48 2.30 5.90 0.55
CA ASP A 48 1.03 5.18 0.71
C ASP A 48 -0.16 6.13 0.86
N PRO A 49 -1.34 5.76 0.33
CA PRO A 49 -2.55 6.56 0.51
C PRO A 49 -2.91 6.81 1.99
N ALA A 50 -2.58 5.86 2.88
CA ALA A 50 -2.83 5.97 4.32
C ALA A 50 -2.19 7.22 4.95
N ILE A 51 -1.07 7.71 4.41
CA ILE A 51 -0.39 8.94 4.84
C ILE A 51 -1.38 10.12 4.82
N ARG A 52 -2.23 10.23 3.78
CA ARG A 52 -3.24 11.29 3.71
C ARG A 52 -4.23 11.23 4.88
N GLY A 53 -4.65 10.03 5.26
CA GLY A 53 -5.53 9.84 6.42
C GLY A 53 -4.86 10.26 7.73
N TRP A 54 -3.56 9.97 7.89
CA TRP A 54 -2.81 10.36 9.10
C TRP A 54 -2.52 11.86 9.20
N MET A 55 -2.62 12.61 8.09
CA MET A 55 -2.49 14.07 8.06
C MET A 55 -3.79 14.78 8.49
N SER A 56 -4.91 14.07 8.65
CA SER A 56 -6.19 14.61 9.13
C SER A 56 -6.33 14.46 10.65
N ASP A 57 -7.27 15.19 11.27
CA ASP A 57 -7.59 15.03 12.70
C ASP A 57 -8.56 13.88 12.98
N ALA A 58 -9.02 13.19 11.93
CA ALA A 58 -9.96 12.10 12.08
C ALA A 58 -9.34 10.93 12.86
N ARG A 59 -10.13 10.31 13.72
CA ARG A 59 -9.72 9.11 14.44
C ARG A 59 -9.46 7.97 13.45
N SER A 60 -8.28 7.36 13.56
CA SER A 60 -7.84 6.24 12.73
C SER A 60 -7.18 5.17 13.59
N TYR A 61 -6.69 4.08 12.97
CA TYR A 61 -5.92 3.02 13.65
C TYR A 61 -4.53 3.50 14.13
N LEU A 62 -4.05 4.66 13.65
CA LEU A 62 -2.87 5.36 14.17
C LEU A 62 -3.25 6.78 14.60
N PRO A 63 -2.54 7.37 15.59
CA PRO A 63 -2.73 8.75 15.97
C PRO A 63 -2.46 9.68 14.77
N PRO A 64 -3.18 10.81 14.64
CA PRO A 64 -2.90 11.81 13.61
C PRO A 64 -1.51 12.40 13.77
N ILE A 65 -0.86 12.72 12.64
CA ILE A 65 0.39 13.50 12.61
C ILE A 65 0.06 14.92 13.08
N GLN A 66 0.86 15.46 14.01
CA GLN A 66 0.65 16.82 14.49
C GLN A 66 1.30 17.84 13.55
N ILE A 67 0.76 19.07 13.52
CA ILE A 67 1.39 20.16 12.78
C ILE A 67 2.78 20.44 13.38
N GLY A 68 3.79 20.52 12.52
CA GLY A 68 5.20 20.64 12.90
C GLY A 68 5.91 19.30 13.12
N GLU A 69 5.21 18.15 13.07
CA GLU A 69 5.85 16.82 13.08
C GLU A 69 6.24 16.38 11.67
N PRO A 70 7.32 15.57 11.53
CA PRO A 70 7.65 14.93 10.27
C PRO A 70 6.57 13.96 9.81
N ILE A 71 6.34 13.89 8.50
CA ILE A 71 5.34 13.00 7.91
C ILE A 71 5.72 11.54 8.18
N ARG A 72 4.82 10.79 8.80
CA ARG A 72 5.03 9.37 9.13
C ARG A 72 4.96 8.49 7.88
N SER A 73 5.83 7.49 7.81
CA SER A 73 5.90 6.55 6.68
C SER A 73 6.54 5.22 7.08
N GLY A 74 6.19 4.16 6.39
CA GLY A 74 6.98 2.93 6.42
C GLY A 74 8.37 3.16 5.81
N THR A 75 9.42 2.63 6.44
CA THR A 75 10.80 2.82 5.99
C THR A 75 11.58 1.51 5.92
N LEU A 76 12.57 1.50 5.03
CA LEU A 76 13.77 0.66 5.17
C LEU A 76 14.87 1.55 5.68
N SER A 77 15.47 1.15 6.80
CA SER A 77 16.45 1.99 7.49
C SER A 77 17.62 1.14 7.98
N GLN A 78 18.79 1.73 8.05
CA GLN A 78 19.99 1.12 8.65
C GLN A 78 20.20 1.68 10.05
N ILE A 79 20.43 0.81 11.03
CA ILE A 79 20.82 1.22 12.39
C ILE A 79 22.23 1.78 12.34
N VAL A 80 22.41 3.05 12.71
CA VAL A 80 23.72 3.73 12.73
C VAL A 80 24.23 4.00 14.15
N GLU A 81 23.35 4.01 15.16
CA GLU A 81 23.66 4.02 16.58
C GLU A 81 22.63 3.17 17.33
N SER A 82 23.04 2.46 18.38
CA SER A 82 22.12 1.59 19.12
C SER A 82 22.41 1.60 20.62
N ASN A 83 21.37 1.85 21.40
CA ASN A 83 21.30 1.65 22.84
C ASN A 83 20.23 0.58 23.19
N ALA A 84 19.94 -0.32 22.25
CA ALA A 84 18.95 -1.37 22.37
C ALA A 84 19.61 -2.76 22.22
N GLU A 85 19.43 -3.61 23.22
CA GLU A 85 19.94 -4.98 23.19
C GLU A 85 19.34 -5.76 22.01
N GLY A 86 20.18 -6.54 21.33
CA GLY A 86 19.77 -7.36 20.19
C GLY A 86 19.63 -6.61 18.86
N TRP A 87 19.86 -5.29 18.80
CA TRP A 87 19.77 -4.48 17.58
C TRP A 87 21.12 -3.84 17.23
N PRO A 88 22.05 -4.57 16.58
CA PRO A 88 23.39 -4.08 16.32
C PRO A 88 23.41 -3.00 15.23
N VAL A 89 24.40 -2.12 15.30
CA VAL A 89 24.74 -1.16 14.25
C VAL A 89 25.05 -1.91 12.95
N GLY A 90 24.64 -1.32 11.79
CA GLY A 90 24.74 -1.91 10.46
C GLY A 90 23.52 -2.73 10.06
N GLN A 91 22.68 -3.18 10.99
CA GLN A 91 21.48 -3.96 10.69
C GLN A 91 20.47 -3.13 9.92
N ILE A 92 19.95 -3.68 8.80
CA ILE A 92 18.81 -3.09 8.08
C ILE A 92 17.52 -3.58 8.71
N VAL A 93 16.57 -2.66 8.91
CA VAL A 93 15.29 -2.90 9.55
C VAL A 93 14.14 -2.26 8.78
N GLN A 94 12.95 -2.83 8.95
CA GLN A 94 11.69 -2.16 8.61
C GLN A 94 11.19 -1.42 9.85
N ALA A 95 10.76 -0.18 9.66
CA ALA A 95 10.20 0.63 10.73
C ALA A 95 9.03 1.49 10.24
N LEU A 96 8.19 1.92 11.16
CA LEU A 96 7.30 3.06 10.95
C LEU A 96 8.04 4.29 11.49
N ALA A 97 8.76 4.97 10.59
CA ALA A 97 9.52 6.17 10.90
C ALA A 97 8.90 7.41 10.22
N ALA A 98 9.70 8.34 9.74
CA ALA A 98 9.19 9.58 9.18
C ALA A 98 9.94 10.00 7.90
N TRP A 99 9.42 11.01 7.21
CA TRP A 99 10.07 11.65 6.08
C TRP A 99 11.23 12.53 6.57
N GLU A 100 12.30 11.86 6.91
CA GLU A 100 13.52 12.48 7.41
C GLU A 100 14.74 11.60 7.10
N SER A 101 15.93 12.19 7.15
CA SER A 101 17.17 11.47 6.87
C SER A 101 17.54 10.50 7.99
N TYR A 102 17.26 10.88 9.24
CA TYR A 102 17.56 10.10 10.44
C TYR A 102 16.38 10.11 11.39
N SER A 103 16.03 8.96 11.95
CA SER A 103 14.94 8.81 12.93
C SER A 103 15.45 8.14 14.19
N VAL A 104 15.13 8.67 15.37
CA VAL A 104 15.26 7.93 16.62
C VAL A 104 14.01 7.06 16.81
N ALA A 105 14.20 5.77 17.03
CA ALA A 105 13.11 4.82 17.15
C ALA A 105 13.31 3.90 18.36
N SER A 106 12.21 3.61 19.08
CA SER A 106 12.20 2.54 20.07
C SER A 106 12.41 1.19 19.40
N SER A 107 13.23 0.33 19.96
CA SER A 107 13.43 -1.04 19.47
C SER A 107 12.13 -1.85 19.38
N ARG A 108 11.12 -1.49 20.19
CA ARG A 108 9.78 -2.12 20.18
C ARG A 108 8.93 -1.73 18.98
N SER A 109 9.25 -0.61 18.32
CA SER A 109 8.54 -0.13 17.12
C SER A 109 9.15 -0.62 15.81
N LEU A 110 10.25 -1.37 15.87
CA LEU A 110 10.86 -1.98 14.70
C LEU A 110 10.04 -3.18 14.24
N HIS A 111 9.67 -3.22 12.97
CA HIS A 111 8.80 -4.28 12.43
C HIS A 111 9.57 -5.56 12.05
N GLY A 112 10.89 -5.58 12.24
CA GLY A 112 11.73 -6.74 12.03
C GLY A 112 13.05 -6.41 11.32
N ARG A 113 13.97 -7.37 11.39
CA ARG A 113 15.23 -7.34 10.67
C ARG A 113 14.97 -7.70 9.21
N VAL A 114 15.57 -6.96 8.31
CA VAL A 114 15.56 -7.30 6.90
C VAL A 114 16.64 -8.33 6.62
N GLN A 115 16.22 -9.48 6.13
CA GLN A 115 17.11 -10.48 5.55
C GLN A 115 17.06 -10.31 4.04
N THR A 116 18.22 -10.06 3.43
CA THR A 116 18.32 -10.00 1.98
C THR A 116 18.02 -11.37 1.38
N ILE A 117 17.23 -11.39 0.33
CA ILE A 117 16.91 -12.60 -0.40
C ILE A 117 17.66 -12.56 -1.73
N GLU A 118 18.44 -13.58 -2.03
CA GLU A 118 19.21 -13.66 -3.26
C GLU A 118 18.31 -13.47 -4.49
N GLY A 119 18.73 -12.58 -5.39
CA GLY A 119 18.01 -12.24 -6.62
C GLY A 119 16.85 -11.26 -6.42
N ILE A 120 16.57 -10.80 -5.19
CA ILE A 120 15.51 -9.83 -4.90
C ILE A 120 16.15 -8.55 -4.32
N PRO A 121 16.00 -7.38 -4.98
CA PRO A 121 16.62 -6.14 -4.53
C PRO A 121 16.02 -5.64 -3.20
N LEU A 122 16.83 -4.93 -2.43
CA LEU A 122 16.46 -4.42 -1.11
C LEU A 122 15.11 -3.64 -1.07
N PRO A 123 14.78 -2.75 -2.02
CA PRO A 123 13.51 -2.04 -2.01
C PRO A 123 12.27 -2.95 -2.02
N ALA A 124 12.38 -4.17 -2.57
CA ALA A 124 11.28 -5.13 -2.57
C ALA A 124 10.81 -5.49 -1.16
N MET A 125 11.68 -5.37 -0.16
CA MET A 125 11.34 -5.57 1.26
C MET A 125 10.39 -4.50 1.79
N LEU A 126 10.26 -3.35 1.13
CA LEU A 126 9.30 -2.30 1.48
C LEU A 126 8.05 -2.36 0.59
N SER A 127 8.11 -3.03 -0.54
CA SER A 127 7.03 -3.19 -1.52
C SER A 127 6.41 -4.59 -1.50
N VAL A 128 6.74 -5.44 -2.46
CA VAL A 128 6.13 -6.76 -2.66
C VAL A 128 6.38 -7.76 -1.51
N LEU A 129 7.48 -7.64 -0.79
CA LEU A 129 7.77 -8.43 0.42
C LEU A 129 7.52 -7.65 1.72
N GLY A 130 7.08 -6.39 1.61
CA GLY A 130 6.71 -5.52 2.72
C GLY A 130 5.20 -5.36 2.86
N GLY A 131 4.79 -4.22 3.42
CA GLY A 131 3.38 -3.91 3.70
C GLY A 131 2.46 -4.06 2.49
N THR A 132 2.93 -3.70 1.28
CA THR A 132 2.15 -3.77 0.04
C THR A 132 1.81 -5.21 -0.33
N GLY A 133 2.81 -6.09 -0.39
CA GLY A 133 2.60 -7.50 -0.73
C GLY A 133 1.85 -8.26 0.37
N LEU A 134 2.14 -7.96 1.64
CA LEU A 134 1.41 -8.54 2.78
C LEU A 134 -0.07 -8.15 2.74
N THR A 135 -0.39 -6.90 2.39
CA THR A 135 -1.78 -6.45 2.21
C THR A 135 -2.48 -7.23 1.09
N ALA A 136 -1.81 -7.43 -0.04
CA ALA A 136 -2.34 -8.22 -1.14
C ALA A 136 -2.56 -9.69 -0.73
N TYR A 137 -1.58 -10.29 -0.07
CA TYR A 137 -1.60 -11.68 0.38
C TYR A 137 -2.74 -11.94 1.38
N PHE A 138 -2.75 -11.22 2.49
CA PHE A 138 -3.75 -11.44 3.54
C PHE A 138 -5.15 -11.00 3.12
N GLY A 139 -5.27 -9.84 2.47
CA GLY A 139 -6.56 -9.34 2.02
C GLY A 139 -7.23 -10.25 1.00
N LEU A 140 -6.46 -10.86 0.08
CA LEU A 140 -7.05 -11.78 -0.87
C LEU A 140 -7.25 -13.17 -0.27
N LEU A 141 -6.22 -13.78 0.34
CA LEU A 141 -6.26 -15.19 0.73
C LEU A 141 -7.01 -15.43 2.05
N HIS A 142 -6.93 -14.51 3.01
CA HIS A 142 -7.57 -14.69 4.32
C HIS A 142 -8.94 -14.02 4.40
N VAL A 143 -9.13 -12.86 3.76
CA VAL A 143 -10.40 -12.13 3.77
C VAL A 143 -11.23 -12.47 2.52
N GLY A 144 -10.65 -12.33 1.32
CA GLY A 144 -11.31 -12.67 0.06
C GLY A 144 -11.61 -14.16 -0.10
N GLN A 145 -10.69 -15.02 0.33
CA GLN A 145 -10.81 -16.49 0.27
C GLN A 145 -11.25 -16.99 -1.11
N PRO A 146 -10.51 -16.65 -2.18
CA PRO A 146 -10.89 -17.05 -3.53
C PRO A 146 -10.77 -18.56 -3.69
N LYS A 147 -11.65 -19.13 -4.51
CA LYS A 147 -11.63 -20.54 -4.88
C LYS A 147 -11.32 -20.67 -6.37
N GLU A 148 -10.72 -21.78 -6.76
CA GLU A 148 -10.45 -22.09 -8.17
C GLU A 148 -11.71 -21.93 -9.03
N GLY A 149 -11.57 -21.27 -10.18
CA GLY A 149 -12.67 -20.98 -11.11
C GLY A 149 -13.49 -19.72 -10.78
N GLU A 150 -13.34 -19.12 -9.58
CA GLU A 150 -14.05 -17.89 -9.23
C GLU A 150 -13.49 -16.66 -9.95
N THR A 151 -14.33 -15.61 -10.06
CA THR A 151 -13.94 -14.31 -10.58
C THR A 151 -13.54 -13.37 -9.46
N VAL A 152 -12.29 -12.90 -9.50
CA VAL A 152 -11.73 -11.87 -8.61
C VAL A 152 -11.65 -10.56 -9.34
N LEU A 153 -12.43 -9.58 -8.92
CA LEU A 153 -12.35 -8.19 -9.39
C LEU A 153 -11.46 -7.38 -8.45
N VAL A 154 -10.58 -6.56 -9.01
CA VAL A 154 -9.60 -5.77 -8.25
C VAL A 154 -9.72 -4.30 -8.61
N SER A 155 -10.04 -3.43 -7.67
CA SER A 155 -9.98 -1.98 -7.85
C SER A 155 -8.54 -1.46 -7.66
N ALA A 156 -8.21 -0.32 -8.28
CA ALA A 156 -6.83 0.21 -8.33
C ALA A 156 -5.79 -0.85 -8.74
N ALA A 157 -6.15 -1.71 -9.70
CA ALA A 157 -5.40 -2.90 -10.07
C ALA A 157 -3.96 -2.61 -10.56
N ALA A 158 -3.68 -1.41 -11.11
CA ALA A 158 -2.33 -1.01 -11.53
C ALA A 158 -1.49 -0.38 -10.40
N GLY A 159 -2.02 -0.28 -9.18
CA GLY A 159 -1.30 0.20 -8.00
C GLY A 159 -0.45 -0.89 -7.34
N GLY A 160 0.29 -0.51 -6.30
CA GLY A 160 1.21 -1.42 -5.60
C GLY A 160 0.52 -2.70 -5.11
N VAL A 161 -0.60 -2.58 -4.38
CA VAL A 161 -1.36 -3.72 -3.86
C VAL A 161 -2.10 -4.45 -4.97
N GLY A 162 -2.89 -3.72 -5.77
CA GLY A 162 -3.75 -4.32 -6.78
C GLY A 162 -2.98 -5.14 -7.81
N SER A 163 -1.80 -4.67 -8.26
CA SER A 163 -0.98 -5.40 -9.22
C SER A 163 -0.52 -6.78 -8.73
N ILE A 164 -0.41 -6.95 -7.42
CA ILE A 164 -0.05 -8.23 -6.79
C ILE A 164 -1.30 -9.09 -6.58
N VAL A 165 -2.41 -8.48 -6.14
CA VAL A 165 -3.68 -9.21 -5.86
C VAL A 165 -4.14 -10.03 -7.05
N GLY A 166 -4.19 -9.44 -8.26
CA GLY A 166 -4.66 -10.18 -9.43
C GLY A 166 -3.75 -11.34 -9.83
N GLN A 167 -2.44 -11.18 -9.64
CA GLN A 167 -1.50 -12.27 -9.90
C GLN A 167 -1.64 -13.39 -8.86
N ILE A 168 -1.87 -13.07 -7.58
CA ILE A 168 -2.20 -14.09 -6.57
C ILE A 168 -3.51 -14.80 -6.94
N ALA A 169 -4.54 -14.06 -7.42
CA ALA A 169 -5.78 -14.67 -7.91
C ALA A 169 -5.50 -15.65 -9.05
N LYS A 170 -4.62 -15.32 -9.99
CA LYS A 170 -4.18 -16.23 -11.05
C LYS A 170 -3.49 -17.47 -10.51
N VAL A 171 -2.61 -17.32 -9.51
CA VAL A 171 -1.96 -18.47 -8.83
C VAL A 171 -2.98 -19.38 -8.17
N GLN A 172 -4.12 -18.83 -7.67
CA GLN A 172 -5.22 -19.60 -7.09
C GLN A 172 -6.19 -20.21 -8.13
N GLY A 173 -5.89 -20.10 -9.43
CA GLY A 173 -6.75 -20.64 -10.49
C GLY A 173 -8.00 -19.80 -10.75
N CYS A 174 -8.04 -18.54 -10.33
CA CYS A 174 -9.16 -17.64 -10.53
C CYS A 174 -9.06 -16.85 -11.84
N ARG A 175 -10.21 -16.36 -12.30
CA ARG A 175 -10.28 -15.29 -13.28
C ARG A 175 -9.99 -13.96 -12.59
N ALA A 176 -8.97 -13.23 -13.04
CA ALA A 176 -8.58 -11.92 -12.51
C ALA A 176 -9.02 -10.80 -13.44
N VAL A 177 -9.83 -9.86 -12.93
CA VAL A 177 -10.30 -8.69 -13.66
C VAL A 177 -9.85 -7.42 -12.93
N GLY A 178 -9.20 -6.50 -13.64
CA GLY A 178 -8.62 -5.28 -13.06
C GLY A 178 -9.37 -4.00 -13.43
N LEU A 179 -9.56 -3.11 -12.46
CA LEU A 179 -10.04 -1.73 -12.69
C LEU A 179 -8.88 -0.76 -12.58
N THR A 180 -8.67 0.05 -13.61
CA THR A 180 -7.61 1.07 -13.64
C THR A 180 -8.05 2.31 -14.42
N GLY A 181 -7.26 3.38 -14.39
CA GLY A 181 -7.67 4.71 -14.89
C GLY A 181 -7.09 5.10 -16.25
N SER A 182 -6.51 4.17 -17.02
CA SER A 182 -6.05 4.41 -18.39
C SER A 182 -5.92 3.12 -19.18
N ASP A 183 -6.04 3.22 -20.51
CA ASP A 183 -5.91 2.07 -21.41
C ASP A 183 -4.51 1.48 -21.40
N GLU A 184 -3.48 2.32 -21.26
CA GLU A 184 -2.09 1.89 -21.10
C GLU A 184 -1.88 1.00 -19.85
N LYS A 185 -2.57 1.32 -18.75
CA LYS A 185 -2.54 0.49 -17.54
C LYS A 185 -3.35 -0.79 -17.72
N CYS A 186 -4.46 -0.74 -18.48
CA CYS A 186 -5.21 -1.93 -18.83
C CYS A 186 -4.33 -2.90 -19.63
N ALA A 187 -3.63 -2.42 -20.64
CA ALA A 187 -2.70 -3.21 -21.43
C ALA A 187 -1.60 -3.82 -20.56
N TRP A 188 -0.99 -3.02 -19.67
CA TRP A 188 0.03 -3.51 -18.72
C TRP A 188 -0.47 -4.65 -17.83
N LEU A 189 -1.71 -4.55 -17.30
CA LEU A 189 -2.30 -5.62 -16.48
C LEU A 189 -2.47 -6.93 -17.27
N ILE A 190 -2.90 -6.84 -18.52
CA ILE A 190 -3.16 -8.01 -19.38
C ILE A 190 -1.83 -8.60 -19.88
N ASP A 191 -1.00 -7.78 -20.52
CA ASP A 191 0.16 -8.22 -21.28
C ASP A 191 1.33 -8.64 -20.37
N GLU A 192 1.50 -7.96 -19.23
CA GLU A 192 2.65 -8.19 -18.36
C GLU A 192 2.29 -8.92 -17.07
N LEU A 193 1.11 -8.64 -16.48
CA LEU A 193 0.72 -9.21 -15.19
C LEU A 193 -0.27 -10.38 -15.29
N GLY A 194 -0.72 -10.72 -16.51
CA GLY A 194 -1.54 -11.90 -16.76
C GLY A 194 -2.97 -11.83 -16.24
N TYR A 195 -3.52 -10.62 -16.08
CA TYR A 195 -4.95 -10.45 -15.85
C TYR A 195 -5.75 -10.92 -17.06
N ASP A 196 -6.91 -11.53 -16.84
CA ASP A 196 -7.78 -12.03 -17.93
C ASP A 196 -8.56 -10.91 -18.61
N ALA A 197 -8.82 -9.81 -17.89
CA ALA A 197 -9.44 -8.61 -18.43
C ALA A 197 -9.08 -7.38 -17.59
N ALA A 198 -9.14 -6.20 -18.20
CA ALA A 198 -8.95 -4.93 -17.52
C ALA A 198 -9.93 -3.89 -18.05
N ILE A 199 -10.42 -3.03 -17.16
CA ILE A 199 -11.44 -2.02 -17.45
C ILE A 199 -10.87 -0.64 -17.11
N ASN A 200 -10.88 0.27 -18.07
CA ASN A 200 -10.63 1.68 -17.82
C ASN A 200 -11.91 2.33 -17.27
N TYR A 201 -11.98 2.49 -15.94
CA TYR A 201 -13.17 3.01 -15.27
C TYR A 201 -13.49 4.47 -15.61
N LYS A 202 -12.54 5.23 -16.16
CA LYS A 202 -12.74 6.63 -16.55
C LYS A 202 -13.53 6.79 -17.85
N THR A 203 -13.46 5.80 -18.73
CA THR A 203 -14.08 5.84 -20.07
C THR A 203 -15.20 4.83 -20.23
N ALA A 204 -15.20 3.76 -19.45
CA ALA A 204 -16.18 2.69 -19.58
C ALA A 204 -17.49 2.97 -18.80
N ASN A 205 -18.61 2.53 -19.35
CA ASN A 205 -19.82 2.32 -18.57
C ASN A 205 -19.64 1.07 -17.72
N LEU A 206 -19.43 1.24 -16.40
CA LEU A 206 -19.08 0.13 -15.49
C LEU A 206 -20.11 -1.01 -15.49
N ARG A 207 -21.41 -0.72 -15.61
CA ARG A 207 -22.46 -1.75 -15.62
C ARG A 207 -22.34 -2.66 -16.85
N VAL A 208 -22.02 -2.09 -18.01
CA VAL A 208 -21.80 -2.84 -19.25
C VAL A 208 -20.47 -3.58 -19.18
N ALA A 209 -19.40 -2.89 -18.82
CA ALA A 209 -18.06 -3.45 -18.75
C ALA A 209 -17.97 -4.63 -17.76
N PHE A 210 -18.64 -4.56 -16.60
CA PHE A 210 -18.68 -5.68 -15.66
C PHE A 210 -19.47 -6.88 -16.19
N LYS A 211 -20.49 -6.66 -17.03
CA LYS A 211 -21.21 -7.76 -17.65
C LYS A 211 -20.35 -8.50 -18.67
N GLU A 212 -19.49 -7.77 -19.38
CA GLU A 212 -18.59 -8.32 -20.39
C GLU A 212 -17.36 -8.97 -19.77
N ALA A 213 -16.69 -8.29 -18.83
CA ALA A 213 -15.47 -8.78 -18.21
C ALA A 213 -15.69 -9.87 -17.15
N CYS A 214 -16.86 -9.86 -16.48
CA CYS A 214 -17.27 -10.81 -15.44
C CYS A 214 -18.61 -11.46 -15.87
N PRO A 215 -18.65 -12.30 -16.93
CA PRO A 215 -19.91 -12.86 -17.46
C PRO A 215 -20.64 -13.69 -16.40
N ASP A 216 -19.92 -14.44 -15.57
CA ASP A 216 -20.46 -15.29 -14.50
C ASP A 216 -20.66 -14.56 -13.17
N GLY A 217 -20.53 -13.20 -13.15
CA GLY A 217 -20.63 -12.38 -11.95
C GLY A 217 -19.29 -12.19 -11.23
N ILE A 218 -19.34 -11.67 -10.00
CA ILE A 218 -18.17 -11.35 -9.19
C ILE A 218 -18.24 -12.15 -7.90
N ASP A 219 -17.26 -13.03 -7.64
CA ASP A 219 -17.20 -13.82 -6.43
C ASP A 219 -16.40 -13.14 -5.33
N VAL A 220 -15.27 -12.51 -5.71
CA VAL A 220 -14.44 -11.75 -4.79
C VAL A 220 -14.18 -10.37 -5.36
N PHE A 221 -14.38 -9.35 -4.55
CA PHE A 221 -13.96 -7.98 -4.85
C PHE A 221 -12.90 -7.53 -3.86
N PHE A 222 -11.71 -7.21 -4.36
CA PHE A 222 -10.67 -6.57 -3.57
C PHE A 222 -10.76 -5.05 -3.75
N ASP A 223 -11.27 -4.36 -2.73
CA ASP A 223 -11.59 -2.95 -2.82
C ASP A 223 -10.57 -2.04 -2.13
N SER A 224 -9.91 -1.21 -2.94
CA SER A 224 -9.03 -0.13 -2.50
C SER A 224 -9.59 1.26 -2.82
N VAL A 225 -10.79 1.35 -3.45
CA VAL A 225 -11.33 2.59 -4.01
C VAL A 225 -12.63 3.04 -3.36
N GLY A 226 -13.57 2.12 -3.13
CA GLY A 226 -14.91 2.47 -2.60
C GLY A 226 -15.81 3.20 -3.61
N GLY A 227 -16.72 4.02 -3.10
CA GLY A 227 -17.56 4.93 -3.88
C GLY A 227 -18.44 4.24 -4.93
N GLU A 228 -18.56 4.84 -6.11
CA GLU A 228 -19.42 4.36 -7.20
C GLU A 228 -19.00 2.98 -7.74
N ILE A 229 -17.71 2.66 -7.69
CA ILE A 229 -17.22 1.32 -8.07
C ILE A 229 -17.82 0.28 -7.13
N LEU A 230 -17.75 0.49 -5.82
CA LEU A 230 -18.34 -0.41 -4.82
C LEU A 230 -19.85 -0.57 -5.02
N ASN A 231 -20.59 0.52 -5.27
CA ASN A 231 -22.02 0.48 -5.57
C ASN A 231 -22.33 -0.40 -6.79
N THR A 232 -21.54 -0.27 -7.85
CA THR A 232 -21.76 -1.04 -9.08
C THR A 232 -21.42 -2.52 -8.87
N VAL A 233 -20.36 -2.82 -8.12
CA VAL A 233 -19.95 -4.20 -7.78
C VAL A 233 -21.01 -4.90 -6.93
N LEU A 234 -21.57 -4.25 -5.91
CA LEU A 234 -22.62 -4.82 -5.06
C LEU A 234 -23.83 -5.34 -5.88
N ALA A 235 -24.18 -4.65 -6.96
CA ALA A 235 -25.27 -5.08 -7.85
C ALA A 235 -24.93 -6.32 -8.70
N ARG A 236 -23.62 -6.67 -8.85
CA ARG A 236 -23.13 -7.79 -9.67
C ARG A 236 -22.52 -8.92 -8.86
N LEU A 237 -22.53 -8.79 -7.53
CA LEU A 237 -21.96 -9.78 -6.62
C LEU A 237 -22.71 -11.11 -6.72
N ASN A 238 -21.97 -12.21 -6.76
CA ASN A 238 -22.52 -13.55 -6.73
C ASN A 238 -23.06 -13.91 -5.35
N TYR A 239 -23.83 -15.00 -5.28
CA TYR A 239 -24.28 -15.56 -4.01
C TYR A 239 -23.05 -16.02 -3.21
N HIS A 240 -23.00 -15.67 -1.92
CA HIS A 240 -21.84 -15.82 -1.05
C HIS A 240 -20.60 -15.05 -1.50
N GLY A 241 -20.76 -13.98 -2.28
CA GLY A 241 -19.67 -13.09 -2.67
C GLY A 241 -18.95 -12.45 -1.48
N ARG A 242 -17.69 -12.11 -1.67
CA ARG A 242 -16.83 -11.56 -0.61
C ARG A 242 -16.20 -10.26 -1.08
N ILE A 243 -16.26 -9.22 -0.25
CA ILE A 243 -15.61 -7.94 -0.48
C ILE A 243 -14.56 -7.75 0.61
N ALA A 244 -13.28 -7.74 0.20
CA ALA A 244 -12.16 -7.40 1.06
C ALA A 244 -11.92 -5.89 0.98
N VAL A 245 -12.25 -5.14 2.03
CA VAL A 245 -12.12 -3.69 2.09
C VAL A 245 -10.71 -3.34 2.55
N CYS A 246 -9.86 -3.00 1.59
CA CYS A 246 -8.47 -2.57 1.81
C CYS A 246 -8.37 -1.06 2.03
N GLY A 247 -9.24 -0.28 1.39
CA GLY A 247 -9.23 1.17 1.47
C GLY A 247 -10.31 1.83 0.63
N ALA A 248 -10.37 3.16 0.69
CA ALA A 248 -11.33 3.97 -0.03
C ALA A 248 -10.68 5.24 -0.59
N ILE A 249 -9.70 5.08 -1.51
CA ILE A 249 -8.90 6.20 -2.02
C ILE A 249 -9.74 7.27 -2.72
N SER A 250 -10.91 6.91 -3.26
CA SER A 250 -11.84 7.87 -3.87
C SER A 250 -12.44 8.85 -2.84
N GLN A 251 -12.38 8.51 -1.55
CA GLN A 251 -13.01 9.28 -0.47
C GLN A 251 -11.99 9.95 0.46
N ILE A 252 -10.72 9.59 0.36
CA ILE A 252 -9.69 10.00 1.33
C ILE A 252 -9.39 11.50 1.30
N ASN A 253 -9.73 12.18 0.20
CA ASN A 253 -9.55 13.61 -0.01
C ASN A 253 -10.85 14.41 0.15
N GLU A 254 -11.97 13.76 0.47
CA GLU A 254 -13.23 14.46 0.67
C GLU A 254 -13.21 15.25 1.97
N ALA A 255 -13.73 16.48 1.94
CA ALA A 255 -13.81 17.36 3.12
C ALA A 255 -14.84 16.83 4.14
N GLU A 256 -15.90 16.22 3.64
CA GLU A 256 -16.93 15.55 4.42
C GLU A 256 -17.00 14.08 4.04
N LEU A 257 -17.30 13.22 5.01
CA LEU A 257 -17.47 11.80 4.73
C LEU A 257 -18.64 11.60 3.75
N PRO A 258 -18.40 11.07 2.55
CA PRO A 258 -19.47 10.80 1.61
C PRO A 258 -20.39 9.69 2.16
N PRO A 259 -21.64 9.61 1.70
CA PRO A 259 -22.55 8.55 2.10
C PRO A 259 -21.97 7.18 1.71
N GLY A 260 -22.25 6.18 2.54
CA GLY A 260 -21.92 4.78 2.25
C GLY A 260 -22.68 4.25 1.03
N PRO A 261 -22.45 2.98 0.64
CA PRO A 261 -23.13 2.38 -0.51
C PRO A 261 -24.65 2.34 -0.30
N SER A 262 -25.39 2.93 -1.23
CA SER A 262 -26.86 3.03 -1.14
C SER A 262 -27.58 1.69 -1.29
N ASN A 263 -26.90 0.69 -1.89
CA ASN A 263 -27.44 -0.62 -2.19
C ASN A 263 -26.82 -1.75 -1.34
N TYR A 264 -26.35 -1.44 -0.14
CA TYR A 264 -25.72 -2.43 0.76
C TYR A 264 -26.62 -3.63 1.11
N LEU A 265 -27.96 -3.51 0.95
CA LEU A 265 -28.89 -4.63 1.09
C LEU A 265 -28.67 -5.76 0.07
N GLN A 266 -27.88 -5.54 -0.96
CA GLN A 266 -27.40 -6.61 -1.84
C GLN A 266 -26.58 -7.66 -1.07
N LEU A 267 -25.91 -7.28 0.02
CA LEU A 267 -25.21 -8.22 0.89
C LEU A 267 -26.22 -9.23 1.50
N LEU A 268 -27.37 -8.77 1.96
CA LEU A 268 -28.43 -9.66 2.44
C LEU A 268 -28.99 -10.55 1.32
N ALA A 269 -29.33 -9.95 0.17
CA ALA A 269 -29.92 -10.66 -0.95
C ALA A 269 -29.01 -11.75 -1.53
N LYS A 270 -27.71 -11.58 -1.40
CA LYS A 270 -26.69 -12.52 -1.90
C LYS A 270 -26.03 -13.36 -0.80
N SER A 271 -26.46 -13.25 0.46
CA SER A 271 -25.76 -13.86 1.61
C SER A 271 -24.25 -13.59 1.56
N ALA A 272 -23.88 -12.41 1.10
CA ALA A 272 -22.51 -11.98 0.89
C ALA A 272 -21.96 -11.28 2.14
N ARG A 273 -20.62 -11.11 2.19
CA ARG A 273 -19.96 -10.35 3.24
C ARG A 273 -19.08 -9.24 2.68
N MET A 274 -18.93 -8.18 3.45
CA MET A 274 -17.96 -7.10 3.25
C MET A 274 -17.18 -6.94 4.54
N GLU A 275 -15.86 -7.09 4.47
CA GLU A 275 -14.98 -7.21 5.63
C GLU A 275 -13.74 -6.30 5.47
N GLY A 276 -13.51 -5.43 6.45
CA GLY A 276 -12.29 -4.62 6.55
C GLY A 276 -11.19 -5.39 7.27
N PHE A 277 -9.94 -5.09 6.95
CA PHE A 277 -8.78 -5.72 7.58
C PHE A 277 -7.59 -4.76 7.63
N THR A 278 -6.67 -5.05 8.53
CA THR A 278 -5.32 -4.48 8.55
C THR A 278 -4.29 -5.61 8.50
N THR A 279 -3.12 -5.32 7.97
CA THR A 279 -2.04 -6.34 8.01
C THR A 279 -1.64 -6.69 9.43
N LEU A 280 -1.82 -5.78 10.41
CA LEU A 280 -1.50 -6.00 11.82
C LEU A 280 -2.22 -7.20 12.43
N ASP A 281 -3.41 -7.53 11.92
CA ASP A 281 -4.20 -8.69 12.36
C ASP A 281 -3.46 -10.01 12.09
N PHE A 282 -2.51 -10.00 11.15
CA PHE A 282 -1.77 -11.16 10.66
C PHE A 282 -0.27 -11.13 11.00
N ALA A 283 0.15 -10.25 11.93
CA ALA A 283 1.58 -10.00 12.20
C ALA A 283 2.40 -11.26 12.48
N ARG A 284 1.81 -12.30 13.10
CA ARG A 284 2.47 -13.57 13.41
C ARG A 284 2.75 -14.44 12.17
N GLN A 285 2.13 -14.14 11.03
CA GLN A 285 2.23 -14.90 9.78
C GLN A 285 3.05 -14.17 8.71
N TYR A 286 3.66 -13.03 9.04
CA TYR A 286 4.39 -12.21 8.06
C TYR A 286 5.54 -12.97 7.39
N ASP A 287 6.31 -13.73 8.14
CA ASP A 287 7.47 -14.43 7.58
C ASP A 287 7.06 -15.54 6.62
N GLU A 288 5.98 -16.27 6.95
CA GLU A 288 5.39 -17.27 6.06
C GLU A 288 4.89 -16.63 4.75
N ALA A 289 4.14 -15.54 4.86
CA ALA A 289 3.64 -14.81 3.70
C ALA A 289 4.77 -14.24 2.82
N ARG A 290 5.84 -13.70 3.43
CA ARG A 290 7.03 -13.22 2.72
C ARG A 290 7.75 -14.34 1.97
N MET A 291 7.93 -15.49 2.62
CA MET A 291 8.55 -16.65 1.97
C MET A 291 7.71 -17.12 0.78
N GLN A 292 6.39 -17.15 0.92
CA GLN A 292 5.50 -17.56 -0.17
C GLN A 292 5.54 -16.55 -1.34
N LEU A 293 5.49 -15.25 -1.05
CA LEU A 293 5.63 -14.20 -2.07
C LEU A 293 6.99 -14.28 -2.78
N ALA A 294 8.08 -14.45 -2.02
CA ALA A 294 9.41 -14.62 -2.59
C ALA A 294 9.52 -15.87 -3.47
N HIS A 295 8.88 -16.95 -3.08
CA HIS A 295 8.81 -18.16 -3.88
C HIS A 295 8.09 -17.90 -5.22
N TRP A 296 6.92 -17.27 -5.20
CA TRP A 296 6.19 -16.92 -6.42
C TRP A 296 6.93 -15.94 -7.32
N ILE A 297 7.71 -15.01 -6.75
CA ILE A 297 8.58 -14.11 -7.53
C ILE A 297 9.67 -14.91 -8.25
N ARG A 298 10.35 -15.84 -7.56
CA ARG A 298 11.40 -16.68 -8.17
C ARG A 298 10.87 -17.61 -9.27
N GLU A 299 9.63 -18.09 -9.13
CA GLU A 299 8.95 -18.86 -10.15
C GLU A 299 8.41 -18.01 -11.32
N GLY A 300 8.55 -16.69 -11.26
CA GLY A 300 8.00 -15.77 -12.27
C GLY A 300 6.48 -15.66 -12.26
N LYS A 301 5.80 -16.19 -11.22
CA LYS A 301 4.34 -16.14 -11.04
C LYS A 301 3.88 -14.75 -10.56
N ILE A 302 4.73 -14.01 -9.87
CA ILE A 302 4.48 -12.64 -9.45
C ILE A 302 5.59 -11.75 -10.00
N ARG A 303 5.19 -10.73 -10.75
CA ARG A 303 6.01 -9.61 -11.17
C ARG A 303 5.56 -8.37 -10.41
N TYR A 304 6.49 -7.52 -10.05
CA TYR A 304 6.19 -6.27 -9.35
C TYR A 304 6.96 -5.11 -9.98
N ARG A 305 6.48 -3.92 -9.73
CA ARG A 305 7.11 -2.68 -10.20
C ARG A 305 7.23 -1.71 -9.05
N ASP A 306 8.43 -1.22 -8.84
CA ASP A 306 8.74 -0.16 -7.90
C ASP A 306 9.02 1.12 -8.69
N ASP A 307 8.26 2.18 -8.40
CA ASP A 307 8.43 3.52 -8.96
C ASP A 307 9.18 4.33 -7.89
N ILE A 308 10.50 4.46 -8.05
CA ILE A 308 11.41 5.03 -7.06
C ILE A 308 11.94 6.36 -7.59
N VAL A 309 11.79 7.42 -6.78
CA VAL A 309 12.47 8.70 -6.99
C VAL A 309 13.56 8.89 -5.94
N GLU A 310 14.58 9.67 -6.27
CA GLU A 310 15.68 9.98 -5.35
C GLU A 310 15.53 11.37 -4.75
N GLY A 311 15.79 11.46 -3.44
CA GLY A 311 15.80 12.69 -2.66
C GLY A 311 14.50 12.97 -1.90
N LEU A 312 14.65 13.26 -0.60
CA LEU A 312 13.55 13.47 0.34
C LEU A 312 12.60 14.59 -0.10
N ASP A 313 13.11 15.67 -0.68
CA ASP A 313 12.32 16.83 -1.11
C ASP A 313 11.28 16.48 -2.20
N LYS A 314 11.40 15.32 -2.83
CA LYS A 314 10.42 14.81 -3.81
C LYS A 314 9.27 14.03 -3.17
N ALA A 315 9.33 13.70 -1.87
CA ALA A 315 8.30 12.91 -1.21
C ALA A 315 6.90 13.54 -1.29
N PRO A 316 6.70 14.87 -1.08
CA PRO A 316 5.39 15.50 -1.26
C PRO A 316 4.83 15.34 -2.68
N SER A 317 5.61 15.70 -3.70
CA SER A 317 5.17 15.60 -5.09
C SER A 317 4.90 14.14 -5.50
N HIS A 318 5.67 13.19 -4.96
CA HIS A 318 5.48 11.76 -5.22
C HIS A 318 4.21 11.22 -4.55
N LEU A 319 3.84 11.73 -3.37
CA LEU A 319 2.55 11.43 -2.74
C LEU A 319 1.37 11.88 -3.61
N LEU A 320 1.45 13.07 -4.23
CA LEU A 320 0.37 13.60 -5.07
C LEU A 320 0.09 12.71 -6.29
N ARG A 321 1.10 11.99 -6.81
CA ARG A 321 0.93 11.04 -7.91
C ARG A 321 0.01 9.86 -7.58
N LEU A 322 -0.22 9.55 -6.29
CA LEU A 322 -1.23 8.57 -5.90
C LEU A 322 -2.64 9.02 -6.29
N PHE A 323 -2.91 10.31 -6.12
CA PHE A 323 -4.26 10.88 -6.31
C PHE A 323 -4.53 11.26 -7.78
N SER A 324 -3.49 11.65 -8.54
CA SER A 324 -3.62 11.87 -10.00
C SER A 324 -3.72 10.56 -10.78
N GLY A 325 -3.27 9.46 -10.19
CA GLY A 325 -3.22 8.16 -10.84
C GLY A 325 -2.12 8.06 -11.92
N GLU A 326 -1.03 8.81 -11.82
CA GLU A 326 0.08 8.83 -12.79
C GLU A 326 1.17 7.78 -12.49
N HIS A 327 0.91 6.85 -11.60
CA HIS A 327 1.88 5.83 -11.19
C HIS A 327 1.46 4.43 -11.63
N ARG A 328 2.43 3.51 -11.69
CA ARG A 328 2.25 2.06 -11.80
C ARG A 328 3.07 1.38 -10.71
N GLY A 329 2.47 0.37 -10.06
CA GLY A 329 3.16 -0.35 -8.98
C GLY A 329 3.29 0.49 -7.71
N LYS A 330 4.37 0.26 -6.95
CA LYS A 330 4.62 0.86 -5.64
C LYS A 330 5.46 2.12 -5.74
N LEU A 331 4.98 3.24 -5.17
CA LEU A 331 5.73 4.48 -5.04
C LEU A 331 6.66 4.45 -3.82
N MET A 332 7.93 4.82 -4.02
CA MET A 332 8.93 4.94 -2.97
C MET A 332 9.89 6.10 -3.22
N VAL A 333 10.51 6.59 -2.16
CA VAL A 333 11.59 7.58 -2.23
C VAL A 333 12.86 6.96 -1.70
N LYS A 334 13.93 7.01 -2.47
CA LYS A 334 15.28 6.63 -2.04
C LYS A 334 15.96 7.84 -1.41
N LEU A 335 16.49 7.68 -0.21
CA LEU A 335 17.23 8.73 0.52
C LEU A 335 18.73 8.50 0.54
N ALA A 336 19.15 7.25 0.68
CA ALA A 336 20.55 6.88 0.79
C ALA A 336 20.77 5.42 0.38
N ASP A 337 22.03 5.07 0.14
CA ASP A 337 22.48 3.70 0.06
C ASP A 337 22.85 3.17 1.46
N ALA A 338 22.74 1.86 1.67
CA ALA A 338 23.23 1.23 2.88
C ALA A 338 24.75 1.37 2.96
N GLU A 339 25.27 1.68 4.15
CA GLU A 339 26.71 1.62 4.41
C GLU A 339 27.14 0.16 4.60
N VAL A 340 28.28 -0.20 3.99
CA VAL A 340 28.87 -1.55 4.06
C VAL A 340 29.63 -1.74 5.37
#